data_317b9d3b3a3ec0802141c350908a34b4
#
_entry.id   317b9d3b3a3ec0802141c350908a34b4
#
_cell.length_a   1.000
_cell.length_b   1.000
_cell.length_c   1.000
_cell.angle_alpha   90.00
_cell.angle_beta   90.00
_cell.angle_gamma   90.00
#
_symmetry.space_group_name_H-M   'P 1'
#
loop_
_entity.id
_entity.type
_entity.pdbx_description
1 polymer ?
#
loop_
_entity_poly.entity_id
_entity_poly.type
_entity_poly.pdbx_seq_one_letter_code
_entity_poly.pdbx_strand_id
1 'polypeptide(L)'
;LYNIQMRMNVIENHLSKKYTEKFLICEIEFLCLQFRKIIENIAFSSMCININEYKKIREKYYTDWNMKGIFRELEKINPNFYPKPVIRELVNTDINGNNEYDLQEYKGDYLSKEDVFEIYNRCSNFIHESNPFMSNSLKYNEYMNNFKIWLLKTKNLMKHHIIHIDNNIIIGIIDISKNFPEAYIFEEI
;
A
#
# COMPACT_ATOMS: atom_id res chain seq x y z
N LEU A 1 -6.75 2.85 -5.81
CA LEU A 1 -7.20 2.55 -4.44
C LEU A 1 -8.09 1.30 -4.37
N TYR A 2 -9.08 1.11 -5.26
CA TYR A 2 -10.02 -0.04 -5.24
C TYR A 2 -9.31 -1.40 -5.20
N ASN A 3 -8.29 -1.61 -6.04
CA ASN A 3 -7.53 -2.88 -6.04
C ASN A 3 -6.79 -3.13 -4.72
N ILE A 4 -6.36 -2.08 -4.02
CA ILE A 4 -5.72 -2.19 -2.69
C ILE A 4 -6.76 -2.64 -1.67
N GLN A 5 -7.90 -1.97 -1.62
CA GLN A 5 -9.01 -2.31 -0.72
C GLN A 5 -9.48 -3.75 -0.90
N MET A 6 -9.75 -4.15 -2.15
CA MET A 6 -10.17 -5.52 -2.48
C MET A 6 -9.16 -6.56 -1.98
N ARG A 7 -7.85 -6.31 -2.18
CA ARG A 7 -6.80 -7.24 -1.75
C ARG A 7 -6.63 -7.30 -0.23
N MET A 8 -6.77 -6.18 0.47
CA MET A 8 -6.79 -6.18 1.94
C MET A 8 -7.93 -7.04 2.49
N ASN A 9 -9.14 -6.94 1.91
CA ASN A 9 -10.28 -7.76 2.29
C ASN A 9 -10.04 -9.24 2.00
N VAL A 10 -9.43 -9.57 0.85
CA VAL A 10 -9.04 -10.95 0.51
C VAL A 10 -8.05 -11.50 1.53
N ILE A 11 -6.99 -10.77 1.87
CA ILE A 11 -6.00 -11.17 2.86
C ILE A 11 -6.67 -11.40 4.23
N GLU A 12 -7.51 -10.45 4.68
CA GLU A 12 -8.20 -10.57 5.97
C GLU A 12 -9.08 -11.81 6.05
N ASN A 13 -9.86 -12.08 5.00
CA ASN A 13 -10.70 -13.27 4.89
C ASN A 13 -9.87 -14.57 4.92
N HIS A 14 -8.69 -14.57 4.31
CA HIS A 14 -7.79 -15.73 4.33
C HIS A 14 -7.14 -15.92 5.70
N LEU A 15 -6.69 -14.85 6.36
CA LEU A 15 -6.08 -14.92 7.68
C LEU A 15 -7.06 -15.35 8.79
N SER A 16 -8.38 -15.22 8.55
CA SER A 16 -9.42 -15.69 9.49
C SER A 16 -9.69 -17.20 9.42
N LYS A 17 -9.23 -17.88 8.36
CA LYS A 17 -9.44 -19.31 8.15
C LYS A 17 -8.38 -20.14 8.88
N LYS A 18 -8.75 -21.38 9.21
CA LYS A 18 -7.79 -22.40 9.70
C LYS A 18 -7.37 -23.28 8.53
N TYR A 19 -6.07 -23.40 8.31
CA TYR A 19 -5.51 -24.25 7.28
C TYR A 19 -4.85 -25.48 7.89
N THR A 20 -4.92 -26.60 7.17
CA THR A 20 -4.13 -27.77 7.50
C THR A 20 -2.69 -27.57 7.00
N GLU A 21 -1.71 -28.16 7.65
CA GLU A 21 -0.28 -28.05 7.28
C GLU A 21 -0.02 -28.35 5.79
N LYS A 22 -0.79 -29.29 5.23
CA LYS A 22 -0.66 -29.69 3.82
C LYS A 22 -0.87 -28.55 2.81
N PHE A 23 -1.73 -27.58 3.15
CA PHE A 23 -2.06 -26.46 2.23
C PHE A 23 -1.40 -25.15 2.64
N LEU A 24 -0.68 -25.14 3.74
CA LEU A 24 -0.14 -23.93 4.33
C LEU A 24 0.87 -23.21 3.40
N ILE A 25 1.68 -23.98 2.65
CA ILE A 25 2.64 -23.42 1.71
C ILE A 25 1.94 -22.63 0.58
N CYS A 26 0.94 -23.25 -0.06
CA CYS A 26 0.18 -22.58 -1.13
C CYS A 26 -0.57 -21.35 -0.63
N GLU A 27 -1.02 -21.38 0.63
CA GLU A 27 -1.70 -20.24 1.25
C GLU A 27 -0.73 -19.08 1.48
N ILE A 28 0.48 -19.36 1.94
CA ILE A 28 1.53 -18.35 2.11
C ILE A 28 1.93 -17.75 0.75
N GLU A 29 2.09 -18.58 -0.29
CA GLU A 29 2.36 -18.11 -1.66
C GLU A 29 1.26 -17.18 -2.15
N PHE A 30 0.00 -17.56 -1.95
CA PHE A 30 -1.15 -16.73 -2.29
C PHE A 30 -1.13 -15.39 -1.56
N LEU A 31 -0.90 -15.40 -0.24
CA LEU A 31 -0.83 -14.17 0.56
C LEU A 31 0.36 -13.31 0.16
N CYS A 32 1.52 -13.88 -0.10
CA CYS A 32 2.68 -13.19 -0.64
C CYS A 32 2.35 -12.49 -1.97
N LEU A 33 1.65 -13.17 -2.87
CA LEU A 33 1.20 -12.57 -4.13
C LEU A 33 0.26 -11.39 -3.89
N GLN A 34 -0.70 -11.50 -2.94
CA GLN A 34 -1.60 -10.38 -2.63
C GLN A 34 -0.84 -9.17 -2.09
N PHE A 35 0.11 -9.35 -1.17
CA PHE A 35 0.94 -8.24 -0.65
C PHE A 35 1.79 -7.61 -1.74
N ARG A 36 2.44 -8.39 -2.60
CA ARG A 36 3.15 -7.82 -3.76
C ARG A 36 2.25 -6.96 -4.63
N LYS A 37 1.03 -7.43 -4.92
CA LYS A 37 0.06 -6.69 -5.72
C LYS A 37 -0.44 -5.42 -5.03
N ILE A 38 -0.56 -5.39 -3.70
CA ILE A 38 -0.84 -4.16 -2.96
C ILE A 38 0.30 -3.15 -3.16
N ILE A 39 1.54 -3.58 -2.95
CA ILE A 39 2.72 -2.73 -3.08
C ILE A 39 2.89 -2.19 -4.50
N GLU A 40 2.71 -3.03 -5.52
CA GLU A 40 2.72 -2.61 -6.93
C GLU A 40 1.61 -1.56 -7.20
N ASN A 41 0.40 -1.73 -6.63
CA ASN A 41 -0.67 -0.75 -6.78
C ASN A 41 -0.38 0.58 -6.06
N ILE A 42 0.31 0.57 -4.91
CA ILE A 42 0.78 1.80 -4.24
C ILE A 42 1.76 2.52 -5.19
N ALA A 43 2.75 1.82 -5.75
CA ALA A 43 3.71 2.39 -6.67
C ALA A 43 3.05 2.98 -7.93
N PHE A 44 2.12 2.24 -8.54
CA PHE A 44 1.40 2.73 -9.72
C PHE A 44 0.47 3.90 -9.39
N SER A 45 -0.18 3.91 -8.23
CA SER A 45 -1.00 5.04 -7.81
C SER A 45 -0.15 6.30 -7.66
N SER A 46 1.01 6.21 -7.01
CA SER A 46 1.95 7.31 -6.88
C SER A 46 2.50 7.77 -8.24
N MET A 47 2.79 6.83 -9.15
CA MET A 47 3.20 7.16 -10.53
C MET A 47 2.10 7.89 -11.30
N CYS A 48 0.83 7.44 -11.19
CA CYS A 48 -0.29 8.09 -11.85
C CYS A 48 -0.51 9.52 -11.35
N ILE A 49 -0.36 9.76 -10.05
CA ILE A 49 -0.47 11.08 -9.45
C ILE A 49 0.63 12.01 -9.99
N ASN A 50 1.85 11.52 -10.13
CA ASN A 50 3.02 12.27 -10.58
C ASN A 50 3.27 12.13 -12.11
N ILE A 51 2.26 11.75 -12.89
CA ILE A 51 2.45 11.30 -14.29
C ILE A 51 3.07 12.36 -15.19
N ASN A 52 2.76 13.64 -14.99
CA ASN A 52 3.25 14.73 -15.82
C ASN A 52 4.78 14.89 -15.69
N GLU A 53 5.29 14.83 -14.45
CA GLU A 53 6.73 14.90 -14.18
C GLU A 53 7.42 13.56 -14.53
N TYR A 54 6.75 12.44 -14.24
CA TYR A 54 7.29 11.10 -14.53
C TYR A 54 7.55 10.90 -16.03
N LYS A 55 6.65 11.35 -16.90
CA LYS A 55 6.82 11.31 -18.37
C LYS A 55 8.04 12.09 -18.87
N LYS A 56 8.41 13.18 -18.20
CA LYS A 56 9.58 13.99 -18.60
C LYS A 56 10.90 13.24 -18.42
N ILE A 57 10.98 12.35 -17.44
CA ILE A 57 12.20 11.59 -17.13
C ILE A 57 12.18 10.15 -17.66
N ARG A 58 11.00 9.64 -18.05
CA ARG A 58 10.80 8.25 -18.51
C ARG A 58 9.93 8.22 -19.75
N GLU A 59 10.55 8.28 -20.92
CA GLU A 59 9.84 8.25 -22.22
C GLU A 59 8.95 7.01 -22.37
N LYS A 60 9.44 5.82 -21.95
CA LYS A 60 8.71 4.55 -22.01
C LYS A 60 8.05 4.19 -20.68
N TYR A 61 7.50 5.16 -19.95
CA TYR A 61 6.87 4.98 -18.64
C TYR A 61 5.80 3.87 -18.62
N TYR A 62 5.11 3.63 -19.71
CA TYR A 62 4.08 2.61 -19.87
C TYR A 62 4.62 1.16 -19.82
N THR A 63 5.94 0.99 -19.91
CA THR A 63 6.62 -0.31 -19.77
C THR A 63 7.14 -0.55 -18.36
N ASP A 64 7.06 0.45 -17.48
CA ASP A 64 7.54 0.32 -16.11
C ASP A 64 6.58 -0.54 -15.28
N TRP A 65 7.08 -1.62 -14.77
CA TRP A 65 6.33 -2.57 -13.94
C TRP A 65 7.01 -2.89 -12.60
N ASN A 66 8.30 -2.58 -12.49
CA ASN A 66 9.10 -2.88 -11.31
C ASN A 66 8.94 -1.79 -10.26
N MET A 67 8.31 -2.11 -9.13
CA MET A 67 8.07 -1.20 -8.02
C MET A 67 9.33 -0.45 -7.58
N LYS A 68 10.48 -1.15 -7.45
CA LYS A 68 11.74 -0.52 -7.02
C LYS A 68 12.24 0.53 -8.03
N GLY A 69 12.10 0.23 -9.32
CA GLY A 69 12.43 1.18 -10.38
C GLY A 69 11.52 2.41 -10.32
N ILE A 70 10.21 2.21 -10.21
CA ILE A 70 9.21 3.28 -10.11
C ILE A 70 9.49 4.18 -8.90
N PHE A 71 9.71 3.61 -7.71
CA PHE A 71 10.00 4.39 -6.50
C PHE A 71 11.27 5.23 -6.63
N ARG A 72 12.33 4.65 -7.21
CA ARG A 72 13.60 5.38 -7.44
C ARG A 72 13.42 6.58 -8.37
N GLU A 73 12.61 6.45 -9.42
CA GLU A 73 12.35 7.56 -10.34
C GLU A 73 11.40 8.59 -9.70
N LEU A 74 10.38 8.14 -8.96
CA LEU A 74 9.49 9.04 -8.20
C LEU A 74 10.23 9.87 -7.16
N GLU A 75 11.17 9.28 -6.44
CA GLU A 75 11.99 9.98 -5.44
C GLU A 75 12.74 11.18 -6.01
N LYS A 76 13.17 11.11 -7.28
CA LYS A 76 13.90 12.20 -7.96
C LYS A 76 13.01 13.39 -8.30
N ILE A 77 11.72 13.14 -8.60
CA ILE A 77 10.79 14.17 -9.09
C ILE A 77 9.89 14.69 -7.98
N ASN A 78 9.57 13.86 -6.99
CA ASN A 78 8.74 14.23 -5.84
C ASN A 78 9.18 13.44 -4.60
N PRO A 79 10.02 13.96 -3.70
CA PRO A 79 10.40 13.27 -2.47
C PRO A 79 9.21 12.90 -1.55
N ASN A 80 8.06 13.56 -1.72
CA ASN A 80 6.83 13.32 -0.98
C ASN A 80 5.81 12.43 -1.74
N PHE A 81 6.27 11.66 -2.72
CA PHE A 81 5.41 10.80 -3.55
C PHE A 81 4.74 9.66 -2.78
N TYR A 82 5.37 9.21 -1.69
CA TYR A 82 4.86 8.10 -0.90
C TYR A 82 3.70 8.57 0.00
N PRO A 83 2.58 7.84 0.07
CA PRO A 83 1.45 8.24 0.89
C PRO A 83 1.84 8.35 2.37
N LYS A 84 1.37 9.40 3.04
CA LYS A 84 1.54 9.62 4.48
C LYS A 84 0.19 9.46 5.17
N PRO A 85 0.07 8.61 6.20
CA PRO A 85 -1.19 8.46 6.93
C PRO A 85 -1.49 9.71 7.75
N VAL A 86 -2.78 10.04 7.85
CA VAL A 86 -3.28 11.16 8.64
C VAL A 86 -4.48 10.74 9.49
N ILE A 87 -4.70 11.47 10.58
CA ILE A 87 -5.94 11.44 11.34
C ILE A 87 -6.82 12.55 10.78
N ARG A 88 -8.05 12.21 10.43
CA ARG A 88 -9.05 13.15 9.92
C ARG A 88 -10.10 13.38 11.01
N GLU A 89 -10.12 14.58 11.58
CA GLU A 89 -11.06 14.97 12.61
C GLU A 89 -12.07 15.97 12.08
N LEU A 90 -13.37 15.74 12.33
CA LEU A 90 -14.42 16.68 11.98
C LEU A 90 -14.35 17.87 12.92
N VAL A 91 -14.08 19.05 12.39
CA VAL A 91 -14.00 20.30 13.16
C VAL A 91 -15.35 21.03 13.19
N ASN A 92 -16.03 21.09 12.03
CA ASN A 92 -17.25 21.85 11.87
C ASN A 92 -18.14 21.25 10.78
N THR A 93 -19.43 21.58 10.84
CA THR A 93 -20.38 21.33 9.75
C THR A 93 -21.13 22.65 9.52
N ASP A 94 -21.05 23.18 8.30
CA ASP A 94 -21.73 24.42 7.96
C ASP A 94 -23.26 24.26 7.87
N ILE A 95 -23.97 25.39 7.70
CA ILE A 95 -25.44 25.42 7.60
C ILE A 95 -25.98 24.68 6.36
N ASN A 96 -25.14 24.39 5.37
CA ASN A 96 -25.46 23.64 4.15
C ASN A 96 -25.13 22.15 4.28
N GLY A 97 -24.59 21.71 5.42
CA GLY A 97 -24.18 20.34 5.67
C GLY A 97 -22.78 19.99 5.15
N ASN A 98 -21.97 20.98 4.75
CA ASN A 98 -20.57 20.74 4.37
C ASN A 98 -19.70 20.55 5.61
N ASN A 99 -18.91 19.49 5.60
CA ASN A 99 -18.03 19.17 6.70
C ASN A 99 -16.63 19.76 6.48
N GLU A 100 -16.11 20.40 7.52
CA GLU A 100 -14.74 20.86 7.62
C GLU A 100 -13.94 19.87 8.47
N TYR A 101 -12.76 19.51 8.00
CA TYR A 101 -11.90 18.54 8.66
C TYR A 101 -10.52 19.09 8.93
N ASP A 102 -9.99 18.79 10.12
CA ASP A 102 -8.58 18.94 10.44
C ASP A 102 -7.82 17.65 10.09
N LEU A 103 -6.61 17.80 9.57
CA LEU A 103 -5.72 16.71 9.21
C LEU A 103 -4.49 16.73 10.12
N GLN A 104 -4.42 15.78 11.02
CA GLN A 104 -3.31 15.66 11.96
C GLN A 104 -2.37 14.52 11.54
N GLU A 105 -1.10 14.63 11.90
CA GLU A 105 -0.12 13.57 11.68
C GLU A 105 -0.49 12.29 12.42
N TYR A 106 -0.51 11.15 11.72
CA TYR A 106 -0.66 9.85 12.34
C TYR A 106 0.69 9.38 12.93
N LYS A 107 0.75 9.23 14.26
CA LYS A 107 1.97 8.83 14.98
C LYS A 107 2.08 7.33 15.28
N GLY A 108 1.10 6.53 14.84
CA GLY A 108 1.11 5.09 15.04
C GLY A 108 1.97 4.35 14.02
N ASP A 109 2.05 3.04 14.16
CA ASP A 109 2.77 2.17 13.22
C ASP A 109 1.97 1.99 11.93
N TYR A 110 2.62 2.17 10.79
CA TYR A 110 2.03 2.06 9.45
C TYR A 110 3.03 1.47 8.45
N LEU A 111 2.56 1.09 7.28
CA LEU A 111 3.41 0.57 6.22
C LEU A 111 4.33 1.69 5.69
N SER A 112 5.57 1.70 6.14
CA SER A 112 6.58 2.67 5.71
C SER A 112 7.15 2.33 4.32
N LYS A 113 7.88 3.26 3.73
CA LYS A 113 8.57 3.02 2.46
C LYS A 113 9.62 1.90 2.60
N GLU A 114 10.30 1.82 3.73
CA GLU A 114 11.27 0.78 4.08
C GLU A 114 10.59 -0.59 4.23
N ASP A 115 9.47 -0.67 4.95
CA ASP A 115 8.65 -1.89 5.07
C ASP A 115 8.25 -2.43 3.70
N VAL A 116 7.84 -1.55 2.79
CA VAL A 116 7.44 -1.94 1.41
C VAL A 116 8.54 -2.70 0.69
N PHE A 117 9.79 -2.23 0.77
CA PHE A 117 10.92 -2.91 0.14
C PHE A 117 11.21 -4.27 0.79
N GLU A 118 11.16 -4.34 2.12
CA GLU A 118 11.38 -5.57 2.86
C GLU A 118 10.31 -6.60 2.53
N ILE A 119 9.03 -6.24 2.65
CA ILE A 119 7.89 -7.13 2.38
C ILE A 119 7.92 -7.62 0.94
N TYR A 120 8.15 -6.73 -0.03
CA TYR A 120 8.22 -7.09 -1.44
C TYR A 120 9.31 -8.13 -1.70
N ASN A 121 10.50 -7.95 -1.10
CA ASN A 121 11.60 -8.90 -1.22
C ASN A 121 11.27 -10.24 -0.55
N ARG A 122 10.76 -10.22 0.68
CA ARG A 122 10.40 -11.45 1.41
C ARG A 122 9.34 -12.24 0.66
N CYS A 123 8.29 -11.59 0.17
CA CYS A 123 7.25 -12.22 -0.63
C CYS A 123 7.80 -12.75 -1.96
N SER A 124 8.68 -12.00 -2.64
CA SER A 124 9.29 -12.44 -3.89
C SER A 124 10.12 -13.70 -3.68
N ASN A 125 10.96 -13.72 -2.64
CA ASN A 125 11.79 -14.87 -2.33
C ASN A 125 10.98 -16.12 -1.98
N PHE A 126 9.80 -15.96 -1.38
CA PHE A 126 8.94 -17.10 -1.04
C PHE A 126 8.22 -17.68 -2.25
N ILE A 127 7.80 -16.84 -3.21
CA ILE A 127 7.06 -17.27 -4.41
C ILE A 127 7.99 -18.02 -5.41
N HIS A 128 9.29 -17.73 -5.37
CA HIS A 128 10.25 -18.46 -6.21
C HIS A 128 10.63 -19.80 -5.59
N GLU A 129 10.71 -20.84 -6.43
CA GLU A 129 11.19 -22.14 -6.00
C GLU A 129 12.58 -22.04 -5.36
N SER A 130 12.74 -22.70 -4.24
CA SER A 130 14.01 -22.72 -3.52
C SER A 130 15.01 -23.60 -4.25
N ASN A 131 16.26 -23.15 -4.34
CA ASN A 131 17.34 -24.00 -4.82
C ASN A 131 17.45 -25.24 -3.91
N PRO A 132 17.31 -26.48 -4.43
CA PRO A 132 17.30 -27.70 -3.62
C PRO A 132 18.61 -27.94 -2.84
N PHE A 133 19.70 -27.25 -3.21
CA PHE A 133 20.96 -27.30 -2.49
C PHE A 133 21.09 -26.28 -1.34
N MET A 134 20.09 -25.43 -1.16
CA MET A 134 20.05 -24.51 -0.01
C MET A 134 19.20 -25.12 1.11
N SER A 135 19.78 -25.29 2.29
CA SER A 135 19.05 -25.73 3.49
C SER A 135 18.23 -24.56 4.06
N ASN A 136 17.04 -24.33 3.53
CA ASN A 136 16.11 -23.36 4.10
C ASN A 136 15.01 -24.10 4.89
N SER A 137 15.06 -24.04 6.22
CA SER A 137 13.90 -24.39 7.04
C SER A 137 12.87 -23.29 6.90
N LEU A 138 11.80 -23.52 6.13
CA LEU A 138 10.70 -22.58 5.97
C LEU A 138 9.97 -22.41 7.30
N LYS A 139 9.98 -21.18 7.83
CA LYS A 139 9.32 -20.83 9.09
C LYS A 139 7.88 -20.37 8.81
N TYR A 140 6.99 -21.27 8.46
CA TYR A 140 5.59 -20.97 8.07
C TYR A 140 4.85 -20.12 9.10
N ASN A 141 5.01 -20.43 10.40
CA ASN A 141 4.36 -19.68 11.47
C ASN A 141 4.83 -18.21 11.55
N GLU A 142 6.09 -17.96 11.22
CA GLU A 142 6.65 -16.61 11.14
C GLU A 142 5.95 -15.81 10.03
N TYR A 143 5.77 -16.39 8.84
CA TYR A 143 5.06 -15.74 7.74
C TYR A 143 3.61 -15.42 8.11
N MET A 144 2.87 -16.35 8.71
CA MET A 144 1.48 -16.14 9.10
C MET A 144 1.32 -15.01 10.13
N ASN A 145 2.26 -14.87 11.07
CA ASN A 145 2.27 -13.77 12.02
C ASN A 145 2.62 -12.43 11.33
N ASN A 146 3.61 -12.44 10.44
CA ASN A 146 4.01 -11.26 9.68
C ASN A 146 2.87 -10.73 8.81
N PHE A 147 2.08 -11.59 8.15
CA PHE A 147 0.95 -11.16 7.33
C PHE A 147 -0.09 -10.35 8.13
N LYS A 148 -0.35 -10.71 9.40
CA LYS A 148 -1.24 -9.94 10.28
C LYS A 148 -0.69 -8.54 10.56
N ILE A 149 0.61 -8.47 10.86
CA ILE A 149 1.30 -7.20 11.12
C ILE A 149 1.31 -6.34 9.84
N TRP A 150 1.68 -6.90 8.71
CA TRP A 150 1.73 -6.18 7.43
C TRP A 150 0.35 -5.69 6.99
N LEU A 151 -0.70 -6.50 7.20
CA LEU A 151 -2.07 -6.08 6.91
C LEU A 151 -2.50 -4.90 7.79
N LEU A 152 -2.20 -4.95 9.11
CA LEU A 152 -2.49 -3.86 10.02
C LEU A 152 -1.77 -2.58 9.62
N LYS A 153 -0.45 -2.65 9.33
CA LYS A 153 0.34 -1.53 8.84
C LYS A 153 -0.24 -0.95 7.53
N THR A 154 -0.66 -1.82 6.60
CA THR A 154 -1.27 -1.41 5.34
C THR A 154 -2.61 -0.70 5.58
N LYS A 155 -3.45 -1.22 6.46
CA LYS A 155 -4.72 -0.58 6.85
C LYS A 155 -4.48 0.81 7.47
N ASN A 156 -3.50 0.92 8.36
CA ASN A 156 -3.15 2.19 9.01
C ASN A 156 -2.67 3.23 7.99
N LEU A 157 -1.83 2.82 7.02
CA LEU A 157 -1.40 3.70 5.95
C LEU A 157 -2.57 4.17 5.09
N MET A 158 -3.46 3.24 4.70
CA MET A 158 -4.44 3.49 3.62
C MET A 158 -5.77 4.03 4.13
N LYS A 159 -6.05 3.98 5.44
CA LYS A 159 -7.33 4.42 6.01
C LYS A 159 -7.64 5.88 5.64
N HIS A 160 -6.75 6.79 5.97
CA HIS A 160 -6.72 8.17 5.50
C HIS A 160 -5.26 8.51 5.22
N HIS A 161 -4.95 8.91 4.01
CA HIS A 161 -3.58 9.25 3.63
C HIS A 161 -3.55 10.43 2.69
N ILE A 162 -2.44 11.14 2.72
CA ILE A 162 -2.18 12.28 1.83
C ILE A 162 -0.97 12.01 0.97
N ILE A 163 -0.99 12.59 -0.24
CA ILE A 163 0.18 12.68 -1.14
C ILE A 163 0.28 14.13 -1.58
N HIS A 164 1.45 14.73 -1.40
CA HIS A 164 1.72 16.08 -1.90
C HIS A 164 2.17 16.02 -3.35
N ILE A 165 1.63 16.89 -4.19
CA ILE A 165 2.02 17.07 -5.57
C ILE A 165 1.94 18.55 -5.94
N ASP A 166 3.08 19.16 -6.30
CA ASP A 166 3.19 20.59 -6.53
C ASP A 166 2.53 21.39 -5.37
N ASN A 167 1.55 22.24 -5.68
CA ASN A 167 0.77 23.00 -4.70
C ASN A 167 -0.57 22.32 -4.33
N ASN A 168 -0.67 21.00 -4.55
CA ASN A 168 -1.90 20.27 -4.26
C ASN A 168 -1.66 19.16 -3.24
N ILE A 169 -2.71 18.87 -2.47
CA ILE A 169 -2.77 17.70 -1.60
C ILE A 169 -3.85 16.76 -2.12
N ILE A 170 -3.48 15.52 -2.36
CA ILE A 170 -4.44 14.46 -2.66
C ILE A 170 -4.70 13.67 -1.39
N ILE A 171 -5.95 13.61 -0.98
CA ILE A 171 -6.41 12.79 0.15
C ILE A 171 -7.04 11.53 -0.40
N GLY A 172 -6.49 10.38 -0.03
CA GLY A 172 -7.07 9.07 -0.31
C GLY A 172 -7.69 8.48 0.97
N ILE A 173 -8.86 7.85 0.82
CA ILE A 173 -9.59 7.21 1.93
C ILE A 173 -9.95 5.79 1.52
N ILE A 174 -9.49 4.81 2.28
CA ILE A 174 -9.95 3.43 2.18
C ILE A 174 -10.68 3.05 3.48
N ASP A 175 -11.99 3.02 3.41
CA ASP A 175 -12.83 2.46 4.45
C ASP A 175 -13.28 1.07 4.02
N ILE A 176 -12.78 0.03 4.67
CA ILE A 176 -13.07 -1.38 4.31
C ILE A 176 -14.53 -1.77 4.56
N SER A 177 -15.31 -0.96 5.29
CA SER A 177 -16.76 -1.14 5.45
C SER A 177 -17.57 -0.61 4.26
N LYS A 178 -16.97 0.24 3.43
CA LYS A 178 -17.58 0.80 2.23
C LYS A 178 -17.23 -0.01 1.00
N ASN A 179 -18.07 0.04 -0.03
CA ASN A 179 -17.85 -0.68 -1.30
C ASN A 179 -16.72 -0.07 -2.13
N PHE A 180 -16.52 1.25 -2.04
CA PHE A 180 -15.56 1.97 -2.87
C PHE A 180 -14.71 2.92 -2.02
N PRO A 181 -13.40 3.06 -2.36
CA PRO A 181 -12.54 4.08 -1.78
C PRO A 181 -12.88 5.45 -2.35
N GLU A 182 -12.49 6.48 -1.63
CA GLU A 182 -12.69 7.87 -1.99
C GLU A 182 -11.33 8.54 -2.25
N ALA A 183 -11.31 9.57 -3.11
CA ALA A 183 -10.14 10.42 -3.30
C ALA A 183 -10.60 11.88 -3.58
N TYR A 184 -9.89 12.82 -2.97
CA TYR A 184 -10.16 14.26 -3.09
C TYR A 184 -8.86 14.98 -3.40
N ILE A 185 -8.97 16.07 -4.19
CA ILE A 185 -7.85 16.95 -4.51
C ILE A 185 -8.15 18.30 -3.87
N PHE A 186 -7.19 18.85 -3.14
CA PHE A 186 -7.24 20.15 -2.51
C PHE A 186 -6.07 21.00 -3.00
N GLU A 187 -6.33 22.25 -3.35
CA GLU A 187 -5.29 23.23 -3.59
C GLU A 187 -4.81 23.78 -2.25
N GLU A 188 -3.49 23.86 -2.04
CA GLU A 188 -2.89 24.55 -0.90
C GLU A 188 -3.04 26.05 -1.15
N ILE A 189 -3.79 26.75 -0.28
CA ILE A 189 -4.03 28.20 -0.39
C ILE A 189 -2.87 28.98 0.22
#